data_37c53add246b246271eeb3c686e8e9cb
#
_entry.id   37c53add246b246271eeb3c686e8e9cb
#
_cell.length_a   1.000
_cell.length_b   1.000
_cell.length_c   1.000
_cell.angle_alpha   90.00
_cell.angle_beta   90.00
_cell.angle_gamma   90.00
#
_symmetry.space_group_name_H-M   'P 1'
#
loop_
_entity.id
_entity.type
_entity.pdbx_description
1 polymer ?
#
loop_
_entity_poly.entity_id
_entity_poly.type
_entity_poly.pdbx_seq_one_letter_code
_entity_poly.pdbx_strand_id
1 'polypeptide(L)'
;MPCRPDQQQRQVALAGAPVALGLVVCSADGHSFALASADLGDPARVAPALQALLQAAQANVQGQVLAEQAVVVPGMTPQAGALRRQLAGRMPDGRAVREQVQVFAHGLRVFQATVLGPEAGPSQAGPFFEAIELPR
;
A
#
# COMPACT_ATOMS: atom_id res chain seq x y z
N MET A 1 3.91 13.37 3.19
CA MET A 1 2.78 12.98 4.03
C MET A 1 1.87 14.16 4.27
N PRO A 2 0.54 14.00 4.19
CA PRO A 2 -0.42 15.07 4.45
C PRO A 2 -0.59 15.42 5.92
N CYS A 3 0.08 14.71 6.81
CA CYS A 3 0.02 14.88 8.25
C CYS A 3 1.35 14.48 8.89
N ARG A 4 1.46 14.70 10.20
CA ARG A 4 2.69 14.36 10.92
C ARG A 4 2.87 12.84 10.97
N PRO A 5 3.94 12.29 10.37
CA PRO A 5 4.11 10.85 10.29
C PRO A 5 4.63 10.25 11.59
N ASP A 6 4.18 9.04 11.88
CA ASP A 6 4.71 8.14 12.89
C ASP A 6 5.42 6.99 12.19
N GLN A 7 6.61 6.61 12.64
CA GLN A 7 7.41 5.56 12.04
C GLN A 7 7.40 4.31 12.91
N GLN A 8 7.23 3.16 12.26
CA GLN A 8 7.18 1.86 12.92
C GLN A 8 7.98 0.85 12.11
N GLN A 9 8.44 -0.21 12.77
CA GLN A 9 8.99 -1.39 12.10
C GLN A 9 8.31 -2.63 12.63
N ARG A 10 8.05 -3.58 11.74
CA ARG A 10 7.39 -4.85 12.08
C ARG A 10 8.06 -5.99 11.33
N GLN A 11 8.11 -7.14 11.96
CA GLN A 11 8.43 -8.39 11.28
C GLN A 11 7.13 -9.00 10.76
N VAL A 12 7.07 -9.25 9.46
CA VAL A 12 5.89 -9.84 8.82
C VAL A 12 6.32 -10.97 7.90
N ALA A 13 5.43 -11.94 7.69
CA ALA A 13 5.60 -12.93 6.65
C ALA A 13 5.08 -12.37 5.34
N LEU A 14 5.91 -12.30 4.32
CA LEU A 14 5.55 -11.79 3.02
C LEU A 14 5.97 -12.80 1.96
N ALA A 15 4.99 -13.33 1.21
CA ALA A 15 5.20 -14.39 0.23
C ALA A 15 5.95 -15.59 0.83
N GLY A 16 5.58 -15.99 2.05
CA GLY A 16 6.11 -17.15 2.72
C GLY A 16 7.45 -16.99 3.42
N ALA A 17 7.99 -15.76 3.51
CA ALA A 17 9.28 -15.51 4.15
C ALA A 17 9.20 -14.30 5.08
N PRO A 18 9.91 -14.31 6.22
CA PRO A 18 9.93 -13.17 7.13
C PRO A 18 10.72 -12.02 6.52
N VAL A 19 10.17 -10.80 6.68
CA VAL A 19 10.84 -9.56 6.26
C VAL A 19 10.64 -8.48 7.31
N ALA A 20 11.58 -7.55 7.37
CA ALA A 20 11.43 -6.33 8.16
C ALA A 20 10.67 -5.30 7.33
N LEU A 21 9.47 -4.96 7.77
CA LEU A 21 8.62 -3.96 7.11
C LEU A 21 8.75 -2.63 7.82
N GLY A 22 9.21 -1.60 7.11
CA GLY A 22 9.16 -0.22 7.57
C GLY A 22 7.81 0.38 7.25
N LEU A 23 7.23 1.13 8.18
CA LEU A 23 5.91 1.71 8.04
C LEU A 23 5.94 3.16 8.51
N VAL A 24 5.45 4.04 7.66
CA VAL A 24 5.21 5.45 8.00
C VAL A 24 3.71 5.68 7.89
N VAL A 25 3.09 6.17 8.96
CA VAL A 25 1.64 6.33 9.02
C VAL A 25 1.27 7.64 9.67
N CYS A 26 0.20 8.27 9.17
CA CYS A 26 -0.41 9.42 9.84
C CYS A 26 -1.91 9.43 9.56
N SER A 27 -2.65 10.23 10.35
CA SER A 27 -4.09 10.39 10.19
C SER A 27 -4.46 11.86 10.14
N ALA A 28 -5.38 12.21 9.26
CA ALA A 28 -5.92 13.56 9.12
C ALA A 28 -7.32 13.49 8.52
N ASP A 29 -8.24 14.32 9.01
CA ASP A 29 -9.60 14.49 8.47
C ASP A 29 -10.36 13.17 8.35
N GLY A 30 -10.18 12.26 9.34
CA GLY A 30 -10.84 10.97 9.35
C GLY A 30 -10.22 9.92 8.43
N HIS A 31 -9.10 10.24 7.76
CA HIS A 31 -8.40 9.33 6.87
C HIS A 31 -7.04 8.95 7.45
N SER A 32 -6.63 7.72 7.21
CA SER A 32 -5.29 7.22 7.53
C SER A 32 -4.48 7.09 6.25
N PHE A 33 -3.23 7.58 6.30
CA PHE A 33 -2.28 7.52 5.19
C PHE A 33 -1.09 6.69 5.64
N ALA A 34 -0.70 5.71 4.83
CA ALA A 34 0.41 4.83 5.19
C ALA A 34 1.30 4.55 3.98
N LEU A 35 2.60 4.44 4.25
CA LEU A 35 3.57 3.97 3.27
C LEU A 35 4.42 2.90 3.95
N ALA A 36 4.34 1.69 3.43
CA ALA A 36 5.10 0.54 3.90
C ALA A 36 6.17 0.18 2.87
N SER A 37 7.32 -0.30 3.33
CA SER A 37 8.37 -0.76 2.44
C SER A 37 9.18 -1.87 3.07
N ALA A 38 9.72 -2.76 2.22
CA ALA A 38 10.60 -3.84 2.64
C ALA A 38 11.61 -4.15 1.55
N ASP A 39 12.86 -4.41 1.96
CA ASP A 39 13.90 -4.91 1.08
C ASP A 39 13.86 -6.44 1.12
N LEU A 40 13.66 -7.06 -0.04
CA LEU A 40 13.51 -8.52 -0.12
C LEU A 40 14.84 -9.25 -0.35
N GLY A 41 15.85 -8.56 -0.83
CA GLY A 41 17.16 -9.14 -1.08
C GLY A 41 17.25 -10.14 -2.24
N ASP A 42 16.13 -10.44 -2.91
CA ASP A 42 16.06 -11.44 -3.97
C ASP A 42 15.05 -11.00 -5.02
N PRO A 43 15.46 -10.85 -6.31
CA PRO A 43 14.54 -10.43 -7.38
C PRO A 43 13.35 -11.38 -7.56
N ALA A 44 13.53 -12.67 -7.30
CA ALA A 44 12.47 -13.66 -7.47
C ALA A 44 11.34 -13.51 -6.47
N ARG A 45 11.55 -12.76 -5.37
CA ARG A 45 10.56 -12.54 -4.34
C ARG A 45 9.70 -11.31 -4.59
N VAL A 46 10.09 -10.43 -5.54
CA VAL A 46 9.42 -9.14 -5.74
C VAL A 46 7.98 -9.32 -6.23
N ALA A 47 7.77 -10.07 -7.32
CA ALA A 47 6.43 -10.25 -7.87
C ALA A 47 5.48 -10.96 -6.89
N PRO A 48 5.88 -12.07 -6.22
CA PRO A 48 5.02 -12.67 -5.19
C PRO A 48 4.73 -11.73 -4.02
N ALA A 49 5.67 -10.88 -3.63
CA ALA A 49 5.48 -9.93 -2.55
C ALA A 49 4.46 -8.86 -2.90
N LEU A 50 4.49 -8.31 -4.12
CA LEU A 50 3.49 -7.34 -4.58
C LEU A 50 2.08 -7.93 -4.53
N GLN A 51 1.93 -9.17 -4.99
CA GLN A 51 0.65 -9.88 -4.93
C GLN A 51 0.20 -10.10 -3.48
N ALA A 52 1.12 -10.52 -2.60
CA ALA A 52 0.81 -10.76 -1.19
C ALA A 52 0.38 -9.48 -0.47
N LEU A 53 1.00 -8.35 -0.78
CA LEU A 53 0.63 -7.05 -0.20
C LEU A 53 -0.80 -6.66 -0.58
N LEU A 54 -1.19 -6.83 -1.85
CA LEU A 54 -2.55 -6.53 -2.29
C LEU A 54 -3.57 -7.46 -1.65
N GLN A 55 -3.26 -8.74 -1.55
CA GLN A 55 -4.15 -9.73 -0.91
C GLN A 55 -4.34 -9.42 0.58
N ALA A 56 -3.27 -9.07 1.27
CA ALA A 56 -3.33 -8.71 2.69
C ALA A 56 -4.15 -7.44 2.91
N ALA A 57 -4.01 -6.42 2.07
CA ALA A 57 -4.79 -5.20 2.15
C ALA A 57 -6.28 -5.49 2.01
N GLN A 58 -6.66 -6.32 1.04
CA GLN A 58 -8.04 -6.72 0.83
C GLN A 58 -8.59 -7.51 2.04
N ALA A 59 -7.81 -8.43 2.56
CA ALA A 59 -8.22 -9.25 3.71
C ALA A 59 -8.40 -8.41 4.98
N ASN A 60 -7.55 -7.41 5.20
CA ASN A 60 -7.60 -6.57 6.40
C ASN A 60 -8.91 -5.80 6.55
N VAL A 61 -9.58 -5.47 5.45
CA VAL A 61 -10.87 -4.77 5.48
C VAL A 61 -12.00 -5.66 5.03
N GLN A 62 -11.76 -6.96 4.83
CA GLN A 62 -12.72 -7.90 4.25
C GLN A 62 -13.33 -7.32 2.97
N GLY A 63 -12.45 -6.80 2.12
CA GLY A 63 -12.82 -5.89 1.05
C GLY A 63 -13.26 -6.57 -0.23
N GLN A 64 -14.12 -5.84 -0.95
CA GLN A 64 -14.48 -6.13 -2.32
C GLN A 64 -13.72 -5.17 -3.23
N VAL A 65 -13.12 -5.70 -4.30
CA VAL A 65 -12.41 -4.86 -5.29
C VAL A 65 -13.45 -4.12 -6.12
N LEU A 66 -13.39 -2.79 -6.09
CA LEU A 66 -14.27 -1.92 -6.89
C LEU A 66 -13.64 -1.55 -8.22
N ALA A 67 -12.31 -1.39 -8.23
CA ALA A 67 -11.57 -1.02 -9.42
C ALA A 67 -10.11 -1.42 -9.28
N GLU A 68 -9.44 -1.67 -10.40
CA GLU A 68 -8.03 -2.00 -10.45
C GLU A 68 -7.42 -1.36 -11.69
N GLN A 69 -6.21 -0.82 -11.56
CA GLN A 69 -5.49 -0.26 -12.69
C GLN A 69 -3.99 -0.43 -12.49
N ALA A 70 -3.25 -0.46 -13.59
CA ALA A 70 -1.80 -0.43 -13.54
C ALA A 70 -1.34 0.91 -12.97
N VAL A 71 -0.24 0.89 -12.22
CA VAL A 71 0.31 2.09 -11.61
C VAL A 71 1.68 2.39 -12.20
N VAL A 72 1.98 3.69 -12.36
CA VAL A 72 3.30 4.17 -12.73
C VAL A 72 3.72 5.21 -11.71
N VAL A 73 4.81 4.92 -10.98
CA VAL A 73 5.45 5.86 -10.05
C VAL A 73 6.80 6.23 -10.66
N PRO A 74 7.14 7.52 -10.80
CA PRO A 74 8.44 7.90 -11.36
C PRO A 74 9.59 7.23 -10.60
N GLY A 75 10.49 6.56 -11.35
CA GLY A 75 11.62 5.84 -10.78
C GLY A 75 11.35 4.38 -10.41
N MET A 76 10.11 3.91 -10.49
CA MET A 76 9.81 2.51 -10.16
C MET A 76 10.41 1.53 -11.17
N THR A 77 10.71 0.32 -10.71
CA THR A 77 11.04 -0.80 -11.58
C THR A 77 9.75 -1.35 -12.20
N PRO A 78 9.67 -1.53 -13.53
CA PRO A 78 8.47 -2.09 -14.16
C PRO A 78 8.15 -3.49 -13.62
N GLN A 79 6.91 -3.69 -13.19
CA GLN A 79 6.39 -4.96 -12.70
C GLN A 79 4.92 -5.08 -13.08
N ALA A 80 4.53 -6.25 -13.59
CA ALA A 80 3.13 -6.51 -13.93
C ALA A 80 2.23 -6.44 -12.70
N GLY A 81 2.76 -6.76 -11.51
CA GLY A 81 2.04 -6.68 -10.25
C GLY A 81 1.98 -5.29 -9.61
N ALA A 82 2.53 -4.25 -10.26
CA ALA A 82 2.42 -2.88 -9.78
C ALA A 82 1.02 -2.35 -10.11
N LEU A 83 0.13 -2.42 -9.13
CA LEU A 83 -1.30 -2.18 -9.31
C LEU A 83 -1.83 -1.24 -8.23
N ARG A 84 -2.90 -0.52 -8.60
CA ARG A 84 -3.72 0.26 -7.67
C ARG A 84 -5.10 -0.37 -7.63
N ARG A 85 -5.61 -0.61 -6.41
CA ARG A 85 -6.96 -1.11 -6.19
C ARG A 85 -7.77 -0.14 -5.35
N GLN A 86 -9.06 -0.04 -5.68
CA GLN A 86 -10.06 0.57 -4.82
C GLN A 86 -10.85 -0.55 -4.15
N LEU A 87 -10.95 -0.49 -2.84
CA LEU A 87 -11.63 -1.50 -2.04
C LEU A 87 -12.78 -0.89 -1.26
N ALA A 88 -13.88 -1.63 -1.14
CA ALA A 88 -14.95 -1.35 -0.20
C ALA A 88 -14.95 -2.47 0.83
N GLY A 89 -14.93 -2.14 2.11
CA GLY A 89 -14.85 -3.15 3.15
C GLY A 89 -15.40 -2.64 4.46
N ARG A 90 -14.99 -3.31 5.54
CA ARG A 90 -15.44 -2.98 6.90
C ARG A 90 -14.28 -3.03 7.87
N MET A 91 -14.31 -2.16 8.86
CA MET A 91 -13.42 -2.22 10.01
C MET A 91 -13.90 -3.31 10.98
N PRO A 92 -13.04 -3.75 11.93
CA PRO A 92 -13.44 -4.77 12.92
C PRO A 92 -14.68 -4.40 13.73
N ASP A 93 -14.96 -3.10 13.91
CA ASP A 93 -16.16 -2.61 14.60
C ASP A 93 -17.42 -2.57 13.71
N GLY A 94 -17.32 -3.02 12.45
CA GLY A 94 -18.43 -3.08 11.51
C GLY A 94 -18.66 -1.85 10.68
N ARG A 95 -17.91 -0.75 10.91
CA ARG A 95 -18.05 0.47 10.12
C ARG A 95 -17.59 0.25 8.68
N ALA A 96 -18.37 0.75 7.73
CA ALA A 96 -17.99 0.71 6.32
C ALA A 96 -16.78 1.60 6.06
N VAL A 97 -15.84 1.11 5.24
CA VAL A 97 -14.65 1.88 4.85
C VAL A 97 -14.39 1.75 3.36
N ARG A 98 -13.68 2.72 2.84
CA ARG A 98 -13.07 2.69 1.52
C ARG A 98 -11.56 2.71 1.68
N GLU A 99 -10.86 2.00 0.79
CA GLU A 99 -9.42 1.95 0.78
C GLU A 99 -8.91 2.14 -0.65
N GLN A 100 -7.89 2.98 -0.77
CA GLN A 100 -7.09 3.08 -1.98
C GLN A 100 -5.73 2.50 -1.64
N VAL A 101 -5.31 1.44 -2.33
CA VAL A 101 -4.01 0.81 -2.11
C VAL A 101 -3.26 0.71 -3.42
N GLN A 102 -1.98 1.05 -3.40
CA GLN A 102 -1.13 0.89 -4.56
C GLN A 102 0.18 0.21 -4.14
N VAL A 103 0.62 -0.77 -4.93
CA VAL A 103 1.87 -1.48 -4.70
C VAL A 103 2.78 -1.34 -5.91
N PHE A 104 4.08 -1.20 -5.65
CA PHE A 104 5.09 -1.05 -6.69
C PHE A 104 6.46 -1.44 -6.14
N ALA A 105 7.46 -1.52 -7.00
CA ALA A 105 8.81 -1.90 -6.62
C ALA A 105 9.84 -0.93 -7.17
N HIS A 106 10.96 -0.82 -6.46
CA HIS A 106 12.17 -0.15 -6.93
C HIS A 106 13.35 -1.08 -6.60
N GLY A 107 13.89 -1.74 -7.62
CA GLY A 107 14.88 -2.78 -7.43
C GLY A 107 14.31 -3.94 -6.61
N LEU A 108 14.97 -4.25 -5.49
CA LEU A 108 14.57 -5.34 -4.59
C LEU A 108 13.65 -4.87 -3.45
N ARG A 109 13.29 -3.60 -3.44
CA ARG A 109 12.41 -3.03 -2.40
C ARG A 109 11.00 -2.92 -2.93
N VAL A 110 10.04 -3.41 -2.15
CA VAL A 110 8.62 -3.28 -2.46
C VAL A 110 8.00 -2.21 -1.58
N PHE A 111 6.96 -1.58 -2.10
CA PHE A 111 6.25 -0.47 -1.44
C PHE A 111 4.75 -0.71 -1.51
N GLN A 112 4.07 -0.30 -0.44
CA GLN A 112 2.61 -0.22 -0.41
C GLN A 112 2.20 1.13 0.13
N ALA A 113 1.44 1.89 -0.66
CA ALA A 113 0.85 3.15 -0.24
C ALA A 113 -0.65 2.96 -0.06
N THR A 114 -1.20 3.43 1.06
CA THR A 114 -2.60 3.19 1.42
C THR A 114 -3.25 4.45 1.92
N VAL A 115 -4.49 4.68 1.49
CA VAL A 115 -5.39 5.67 2.09
C VAL A 115 -6.66 4.95 2.52
N LEU A 116 -7.02 5.07 3.79
CA LEU A 116 -8.13 4.36 4.40
C LEU A 116 -9.05 5.33 5.13
N GLY A 117 -10.36 5.22 4.92
CA GLY A 117 -11.34 6.04 5.62
C GLY A 117 -12.74 5.80 5.09
N PRO A 118 -13.77 6.45 5.70
CA PRO A 118 -15.16 6.25 5.28
C PRO A 118 -15.42 6.62 3.83
N GLU A 119 -14.67 7.60 3.31
CA GLU A 119 -14.86 8.15 1.97
C GLU A 119 -13.54 8.22 1.20
N ALA A 120 -12.59 7.33 1.50
CA ALA A 120 -11.28 7.34 0.86
C ALA A 120 -11.40 6.95 -0.62
N GLY A 121 -11.53 7.95 -1.47
CA GLY A 121 -11.61 7.81 -2.92
C GLY A 121 -10.41 8.42 -3.62
N PRO A 122 -10.44 8.49 -4.98
CA PRO A 122 -9.32 9.05 -5.74
C PRO A 122 -8.99 10.49 -5.40
N SER A 123 -9.96 11.30 -4.99
CA SER A 123 -9.72 12.70 -4.64
C SER A 123 -8.93 12.84 -3.34
N GLN A 124 -9.06 11.91 -2.39
CA GLN A 124 -8.28 11.87 -1.16
C GLN A 124 -6.91 11.23 -1.37
N ALA A 125 -6.84 10.20 -2.20
CA ALA A 125 -5.63 9.41 -2.40
C ALA A 125 -4.68 10.00 -3.44
N GLY A 126 -5.21 10.64 -4.49
CA GLY A 126 -4.42 11.15 -5.61
C GLY A 126 -3.24 12.03 -5.18
N PRO A 127 -3.47 13.10 -4.41
CA PRO A 127 -2.36 13.96 -3.97
C PRO A 127 -1.30 13.22 -3.16
N PHE A 128 -1.71 12.27 -2.32
CA PHE A 128 -0.77 11.46 -1.54
C PHE A 128 0.07 10.56 -2.46
N PHE A 129 -0.56 9.86 -3.38
CA PHE A 129 0.15 8.96 -4.30
C PHE A 129 1.09 9.74 -5.24
N GLU A 130 0.65 10.91 -5.72
CA GLU A 130 1.46 11.75 -6.60
C GLU A 130 2.69 12.35 -5.89
N ALA A 131 2.63 12.50 -4.57
CA ALA A 131 3.75 13.02 -3.79
C ALA A 131 4.84 11.97 -3.53
N ILE A 132 4.61 10.69 -3.85
CA ILE A 132 5.59 9.63 -3.64
C ILE A 132 6.70 9.75 -4.69
N GLU A 133 7.94 9.86 -4.22
CA GLU A 133 9.12 9.92 -5.06
C GLU A 133 10.09 8.81 -4.68
N LEU A 134 10.70 8.20 -5.69
CA LEU A 134 11.70 7.15 -5.51
C LEU A 134 13.08 7.69 -5.90
N PRO A 135 14.16 7.20 -5.26
CA PRO A 135 15.51 7.51 -5.68
C PRO A 135 15.74 7.09 -7.13
N ARG A 136 16.46 7.91 -7.85
CA ARG A 136 16.83 7.64 -9.25
C ARG A 136 18.22 7.05 -9.34
#